data_5c4fb34ca4dfe5bfd00ed9aa56c2a920
#
_entry.id   5c4fb34ca4dfe5bfd00ed9aa56c2a920
#
_cell.length_a   1.000
_cell.length_b   1.000
_cell.length_c   1.000
_cell.angle_alpha   90.00
_cell.angle_beta   90.00
_cell.angle_gamma   90.00
#
_symmetry.space_group_name_H-M   'P 1'
#
loop_
_entity.id
_entity.type
_entity.pdbx_description
1 polymer ?
#
loop_
_entity_poly.entity_id
_entity_poly.type
_entity_poly.pdbx_seq_one_letter_code
_entity_poly.pdbx_strand_id
1 'polypeptide(L)'
;SGTDIPSLGLGTWDLKKSECSRVVSEALDLGYRHIDAAAMYENESEVGAGIIDSRVDRAELFLATKINTLNWTPSGGQGPQLQNKNIIKSLEKSLEDLKTDYVDLLLIHWPKFETNLGDILEIMYEIKASQKATEIGVANFNSNLLNECVNLGFNDLFCNQVEYHPFLSQSKLLDTMKNLDIIPVAYCPICRGDVAKDDVIINLSEKYSKTPAQIALRWIVQQNAVAIPKTANLVRLKENSNIYDFNLDESDMGQIFGLQRNQRLVPNLESNESLYPWD
;
A
#
# COMPACT_ATOMS: atom_id res chain seq x y z
N SER A 1 16.38 5.44 6.24
CA SER A 1 15.63 6.21 7.26
C SER A 1 15.54 5.39 8.54
N GLY A 2 15.35 6.03 9.68
CA GLY A 2 15.13 5.34 10.97
C GLY A 2 13.66 5.08 11.27
N THR A 3 12.79 5.19 10.26
CA THR A 3 11.34 5.05 10.40
C THR A 3 10.94 3.58 10.30
N ASP A 4 10.25 3.07 11.30
CA ASP A 4 9.69 1.72 11.30
C ASP A 4 8.27 1.72 10.73
N ILE A 5 8.00 0.88 9.72
CA ILE A 5 6.67 0.65 9.19
C ILE A 5 6.12 -0.69 9.69
N PRO A 6 4.91 -0.71 10.31
CA PRO A 6 4.29 -1.99 10.68
C PRO A 6 4.09 -2.88 9.44
N SER A 7 4.56 -4.12 9.51
CA SER A 7 4.53 -5.06 8.38
C SER A 7 3.13 -5.53 7.97
N LEU A 8 2.11 -5.21 8.79
CA LEU A 8 0.70 -5.40 8.47
C LEU A 8 -0.06 -4.09 8.67
N GLY A 9 -0.74 -3.63 7.63
CA GLY A 9 -1.63 -2.46 7.66
C GLY A 9 -3.06 -2.80 7.26
N LEU A 10 -3.97 -1.85 7.46
CA LEU A 10 -5.33 -1.89 6.92
C LEU A 10 -5.39 -1.07 5.64
N GLY A 11 -5.69 -1.71 4.50
CA GLY A 11 -6.07 -1.01 3.28
C GLY A 11 -7.51 -0.49 3.35
N THR A 12 -7.74 0.75 2.93
CA THR A 12 -9.07 1.40 3.01
C THR A 12 -9.77 1.54 1.66
N TRP A 13 -9.18 1.03 0.56
CA TRP A 13 -9.82 1.04 -0.75
C TRP A 13 -11.22 0.43 -0.70
N ASP A 14 -12.21 1.14 -1.28
CA ASP A 14 -13.62 0.72 -1.38
C ASP A 14 -14.32 0.44 -0.02
N LEU A 15 -13.80 1.01 1.08
CA LEU A 15 -14.57 1.20 2.30
C LEU A 15 -15.35 2.52 2.18
N LYS A 16 -16.64 2.52 2.53
CA LYS A 16 -17.53 3.66 2.25
C LYS A 16 -18.25 4.14 3.49
N LYS A 17 -18.37 5.45 3.61
CA LYS A 17 -19.19 6.13 4.62
C LYS A 17 -18.90 5.60 6.04
N SER A 18 -19.94 5.44 6.85
CA SER A 18 -19.84 4.97 8.23
C SER A 18 -19.24 3.56 8.38
N GLU A 19 -19.24 2.73 7.33
CA GLU A 19 -18.50 1.47 7.33
C GLU A 19 -17.00 1.71 7.41
N CYS A 20 -16.47 2.70 6.67
CA CYS A 20 -15.05 3.03 6.67
C CYS A 20 -14.60 3.47 8.07
N SER A 21 -15.26 4.44 8.69
CA SER A 21 -14.89 4.91 10.03
C SER A 21 -14.99 3.81 11.09
N ARG A 22 -16.05 2.99 11.05
CA ARG A 22 -16.20 1.84 11.93
C ARG A 22 -15.06 0.84 11.78
N VAL A 23 -14.72 0.45 10.53
CA VAL A 23 -13.67 -0.54 10.27
C VAL A 23 -12.30 -0.05 10.70
N VAL A 24 -11.99 1.24 10.46
CA VAL A 24 -10.74 1.85 10.92
C VAL A 24 -10.65 1.83 12.45
N SER A 25 -11.70 2.25 13.15
CA SER A 25 -11.75 2.21 14.62
C SER A 25 -11.59 0.79 15.15
N GLU A 26 -12.34 -0.18 14.62
CA GLU A 26 -12.25 -1.60 15.01
C GLU A 26 -10.85 -2.19 14.76
N ALA A 27 -10.20 -1.84 13.65
CA ALA A 27 -8.84 -2.29 13.36
C ALA A 27 -7.83 -1.74 14.37
N LEU A 28 -7.93 -0.47 14.72
CA LEU A 28 -7.08 0.17 15.71
C LEU A 28 -7.29 -0.43 17.10
N ASP A 29 -8.52 -0.72 17.49
CA ASP A 29 -8.87 -1.42 18.74
C ASP A 29 -8.29 -2.85 18.78
N LEU A 30 -8.17 -3.52 17.62
CA LEU A 30 -7.52 -4.83 17.48
C LEU A 30 -5.99 -4.77 17.47
N GLY A 31 -5.39 -3.58 17.55
CA GLY A 31 -3.95 -3.39 17.59
C GLY A 31 -3.28 -3.10 16.24
N TYR A 32 -4.03 -2.88 15.16
CA TYR A 32 -3.44 -2.31 13.95
C TYR A 32 -2.83 -0.94 14.26
N ARG A 33 -1.68 -0.66 13.66
CA ARG A 33 -1.01 0.64 13.80
C ARG A 33 -0.60 1.25 12.46
N HIS A 34 -0.94 0.59 11.34
CA HIS A 34 -0.72 1.09 10.00
C HIS A 34 -2.05 1.16 9.25
N ILE A 35 -2.42 2.36 8.79
CA ILE A 35 -3.61 2.63 7.98
C ILE A 35 -3.16 3.18 6.63
N ASP A 36 -3.60 2.53 5.55
CA ASP A 36 -3.29 2.93 4.17
C ASP A 36 -4.52 3.56 3.50
N ALA A 37 -4.49 4.87 3.33
CA ALA A 37 -5.50 5.68 2.67
C ALA A 37 -5.04 6.19 1.30
N ALA A 38 -5.87 6.92 0.59
CA ALA A 38 -5.51 7.69 -0.59
C ALA A 38 -6.59 8.74 -0.92
N ALA A 39 -6.18 9.90 -1.43
CA ALA A 39 -7.10 10.93 -1.91
C ALA A 39 -8.08 10.39 -2.97
N MET A 40 -7.61 9.48 -3.84
CA MET A 40 -8.44 8.85 -4.87
C MET A 40 -9.56 7.96 -4.30
N TYR A 41 -9.47 7.49 -3.06
CA TYR A 41 -10.48 6.60 -2.47
C TYR A 41 -11.74 7.33 -2.03
N GLU A 42 -11.70 8.66 -1.96
CA GLU A 42 -12.82 9.54 -1.59
C GLU A 42 -13.41 9.20 -0.20
N ASN A 43 -12.56 8.71 0.72
CA ASN A 43 -12.97 8.28 2.06
C ASN A 43 -12.01 8.70 3.18
N GLU A 44 -11.08 9.65 2.90
CA GLU A 44 -10.11 10.09 3.90
C GLU A 44 -10.77 10.75 5.13
N SER A 45 -11.92 11.42 4.93
CA SER A 45 -12.69 12.00 6.05
C SER A 45 -13.26 10.96 7.00
N GLU A 46 -13.68 9.81 6.47
CA GLU A 46 -14.14 8.68 7.26
C GLU A 46 -12.98 7.94 7.93
N VAL A 47 -11.83 7.85 7.26
CA VAL A 47 -10.59 7.33 7.88
C VAL A 47 -10.20 8.20 9.07
N GLY A 48 -10.16 9.52 8.91
CA GLY A 48 -9.88 10.46 9.98
C GLY A 48 -10.89 10.37 11.14
N ALA A 49 -12.18 10.21 10.84
CA ALA A 49 -13.20 9.97 11.85
C ALA A 49 -12.95 8.68 12.63
N GLY A 50 -12.63 7.56 11.93
CA GLY A 50 -12.35 6.28 12.57
C GLY A 50 -11.09 6.30 13.45
N ILE A 51 -10.05 7.05 13.06
CA ILE A 51 -8.87 7.27 13.89
C ILE A 51 -9.24 7.99 15.21
N ILE A 52 -10.02 9.05 15.12
CA ILE A 52 -10.47 9.79 16.32
C ILE A 52 -11.33 8.90 17.22
N ASP A 53 -12.26 8.14 16.65
CA ASP A 53 -13.16 7.27 17.40
C ASP A 53 -12.42 6.15 18.15
N SER A 54 -11.30 5.66 17.63
CA SER A 54 -10.44 4.64 18.26
C SER A 54 -9.72 5.12 19.52
N ARG A 55 -9.54 6.45 19.67
CA ARG A 55 -8.76 7.08 20.74
C ARG A 55 -7.29 6.66 20.83
N VAL A 56 -6.74 6.02 19.78
CA VAL A 56 -5.31 5.72 19.68
C VAL A 56 -4.57 7.03 19.40
N ASP A 57 -3.46 7.25 20.12
CA ASP A 57 -2.66 8.46 19.90
C ASP A 57 -2.14 8.48 18.45
N ARG A 58 -2.23 9.64 17.80
CA ARG A 58 -1.70 9.84 16.44
C ARG A 58 -0.23 9.45 16.32
N ALA A 59 0.55 9.70 17.36
CA ALA A 59 1.98 9.35 17.39
C ALA A 59 2.26 7.83 17.43
N GLU A 60 1.27 7.00 17.76
CA GLU A 60 1.38 5.54 17.72
C GLU A 60 1.04 4.96 16.33
N LEU A 61 0.53 5.81 15.42
CA LEU A 61 0.05 5.37 14.11
C LEU A 61 1.07 5.63 13.01
N PHE A 62 1.16 4.68 12.09
CA PHE A 62 1.75 4.86 10.78
C PHE A 62 0.60 5.09 9.77
N LEU A 63 0.38 6.34 9.40
CA LEU A 63 -0.69 6.75 8.48
C LEU A 63 -0.10 7.06 7.11
N ALA A 64 -0.52 6.31 6.10
CA ALA A 64 -0.13 6.54 4.71
C ALA A 64 -1.29 7.13 3.92
N THR A 65 -0.97 8.09 3.05
CA THR A 65 -1.89 8.52 1.98
C THR A 65 -1.15 8.70 0.66
N LYS A 66 -1.90 8.94 -0.42
CA LYS A 66 -1.38 8.97 -1.79
C LYS A 66 -1.93 10.16 -2.56
N ILE A 67 -1.05 10.83 -3.28
CA ILE A 67 -1.44 11.85 -4.24
C ILE A 67 -2.07 11.19 -5.45
N ASN A 68 -3.30 11.61 -5.79
CA ASN A 68 -3.96 11.15 -7.00
C ASN A 68 -3.33 11.79 -8.24
N THR A 69 -2.59 10.99 -9.01
CA THR A 69 -1.97 11.40 -10.28
C THR A 69 -2.87 11.13 -11.49
N LEU A 70 -4.03 10.53 -11.28
CA LEU A 70 -5.00 10.25 -12.32
C LEU A 70 -6.08 11.32 -12.34
N ASN A 71 -6.50 11.74 -13.55
CA ASN A 71 -7.66 12.60 -13.72
C ASN A 71 -8.98 11.83 -13.57
N TRP A 72 -9.04 10.89 -12.61
CA TRP A 72 -10.18 10.01 -12.41
C TRP A 72 -10.40 9.72 -10.92
N THR A 73 -11.66 9.58 -10.52
CA THR A 73 -12.07 9.12 -9.19
C THR A 73 -13.11 8.01 -9.32
N PRO A 74 -13.28 7.14 -8.30
CA PRO A 74 -14.26 6.05 -8.33
C PRO A 74 -15.72 6.51 -8.51
N SER A 75 -16.04 7.74 -8.10
CA SER A 75 -17.36 8.36 -8.32
C SER A 75 -17.59 8.79 -9.78
N GLY A 76 -16.59 8.64 -10.67
CA GLY A 76 -16.63 9.05 -12.06
C GLY A 76 -16.37 10.55 -12.28
N GLY A 77 -15.92 11.26 -11.25
CA GLY A 77 -15.48 12.64 -11.35
C GLY A 77 -14.13 12.76 -12.07
N GLN A 78 -13.87 13.91 -12.70
CA GLN A 78 -12.51 14.26 -13.09
C GLN A 78 -11.76 14.71 -11.83
N GLY A 79 -10.73 13.98 -11.46
CA GLY A 79 -9.77 14.43 -10.45
C GLY A 79 -9.10 15.74 -10.91
N PRO A 80 -8.56 16.54 -9.99
CA PRO A 80 -7.82 17.73 -10.37
C PRO A 80 -6.63 17.33 -11.24
N GLN A 81 -6.47 17.98 -12.40
CA GLN A 81 -5.24 17.84 -13.19
C GLN A 81 -4.04 18.17 -12.30
N LEU A 82 -3.13 17.22 -12.15
CA LEU A 82 -1.93 17.40 -11.33
C LEU A 82 -0.95 18.29 -12.05
N GLN A 83 -1.13 19.59 -11.93
CA GLN A 83 -0.04 20.55 -12.13
C GLN A 83 0.76 20.63 -10.82
N ASN A 84 2.07 20.87 -10.89
CA ASN A 84 2.97 20.98 -9.73
C ASN A 84 2.38 21.81 -8.57
N LYS A 85 1.62 22.87 -8.87
CA LYS A 85 0.93 23.71 -7.88
C LYS A 85 -0.22 23.04 -7.13
N ASN A 86 -0.68 21.88 -7.59
CA ASN A 86 -1.85 21.19 -7.01
C ASN A 86 -1.43 20.06 -6.04
N ILE A 87 -0.17 19.59 -6.08
CA ILE A 87 0.31 18.51 -5.21
C ILE A 87 0.22 18.93 -3.74
N ILE A 88 0.75 20.10 -3.40
CA ILE A 88 0.71 20.62 -2.02
C ILE A 88 -0.73 20.81 -1.55
N LYS A 89 -1.59 21.40 -2.41
CA LYS A 89 -3.02 21.59 -2.09
C LYS A 89 -3.77 20.25 -1.93
N SER A 90 -3.42 19.24 -2.72
CA SER A 90 -3.98 17.90 -2.59
C SER A 90 -3.60 17.28 -1.23
N LEU A 91 -2.35 17.41 -0.83
CA LEU A 91 -1.91 16.96 0.50
C LEU A 91 -2.62 17.75 1.62
N GLU A 92 -2.71 19.07 1.51
CA GLU A 92 -3.41 19.89 2.51
C GLU A 92 -4.86 19.46 2.69
N LYS A 93 -5.54 19.13 1.59
CA LYS A 93 -6.90 18.58 1.64
C LYS A 93 -6.94 17.19 2.30
N SER A 94 -6.00 16.32 1.97
CA SER A 94 -5.89 15.01 2.63
C SER A 94 -5.63 15.14 4.13
N LEU A 95 -4.76 16.06 4.56
CA LEU A 95 -4.50 16.31 5.98
C LEU A 95 -5.75 16.83 6.71
N GLU A 96 -6.50 17.75 6.08
CA GLU A 96 -7.78 18.23 6.61
C GLU A 96 -8.78 17.08 6.78
N ASP A 97 -8.96 16.25 5.75
CA ASP A 97 -9.89 15.12 5.76
C ASP A 97 -9.47 14.05 6.78
N LEU A 98 -8.18 13.71 6.84
CA LEU A 98 -7.60 12.77 7.81
C LEU A 98 -7.53 13.33 9.23
N LYS A 99 -7.81 14.64 9.43
CA LYS A 99 -7.80 15.34 10.72
C LYS A 99 -6.47 15.24 11.46
N THR A 100 -5.39 15.47 10.74
CA THR A 100 -4.01 15.39 11.22
C THR A 100 -3.15 16.47 10.58
N ASP A 101 -2.06 16.86 11.24
CA ASP A 101 -1.12 17.85 10.71
C ASP A 101 -0.03 17.23 9.81
N TYR A 102 0.13 15.90 9.85
CA TYR A 102 1.14 15.18 9.07
C TYR A 102 0.69 13.75 8.75
N VAL A 103 1.31 13.16 7.74
CA VAL A 103 1.25 11.73 7.48
C VAL A 103 2.63 11.10 7.65
N ASP A 104 2.69 9.83 8.01
CA ASP A 104 3.95 9.09 8.15
C ASP A 104 4.51 8.75 6.78
N LEU A 105 3.65 8.54 5.78
CA LEU A 105 4.05 8.20 4.43
C LEU A 105 3.16 8.88 3.39
N LEU A 106 3.78 9.59 2.45
CA LEU A 106 3.11 10.13 1.27
C LEU A 106 3.60 9.43 0.02
N LEU A 107 2.67 8.90 -0.78
CA LEU A 107 2.99 8.18 -2.02
C LEU A 107 2.53 8.94 -3.27
N ILE A 108 3.30 8.84 -4.34
CA ILE A 108 2.79 9.03 -5.69
C ILE A 108 1.96 7.79 -6.05
N HIS A 109 0.64 7.94 -6.30
CA HIS A 109 -0.27 6.80 -6.42
C HIS A 109 -0.05 5.98 -7.71
N TRP A 110 0.16 6.67 -8.84
CA TRP A 110 0.40 6.06 -10.15
C TRP A 110 1.46 6.84 -10.93
N PRO A 111 2.29 6.16 -11.75
CA PRO A 111 3.29 6.82 -12.58
C PRO A 111 2.67 7.46 -13.84
N LYS A 112 1.65 8.28 -13.65
CA LYS A 112 1.03 9.05 -14.74
C LYS A 112 1.21 10.54 -14.46
N PHE A 113 2.04 11.17 -15.26
CA PHE A 113 2.41 12.57 -15.08
C PHE A 113 2.12 13.38 -16.35
N GLU A 114 1.55 14.58 -16.20
CA GLU A 114 1.51 15.59 -17.23
C GLU A 114 2.79 16.44 -17.24
N THR A 115 3.57 16.37 -16.14
CA THR A 115 4.87 17.00 -15.93
C THR A 115 5.95 15.92 -15.82
N ASN A 116 7.23 16.31 -15.86
CA ASN A 116 8.30 15.35 -15.73
C ASN A 116 8.37 14.78 -14.29
N LEU A 117 8.91 13.58 -14.16
CA LEU A 117 9.02 12.88 -12.87
C LEU A 117 9.89 13.65 -11.87
N GLY A 118 10.98 14.29 -12.34
CA GLY A 118 11.89 15.06 -11.48
C GLY A 118 11.18 16.17 -10.74
N ASP A 119 10.37 16.99 -11.43
CA ASP A 119 9.62 18.10 -10.82
C ASP A 119 8.67 17.62 -9.72
N ILE A 120 8.03 16.46 -9.92
CA ILE A 120 7.12 15.89 -8.93
C ILE A 120 7.92 15.41 -7.72
N LEU A 121 9.03 14.72 -7.93
CA LEU A 121 9.89 14.25 -6.85
C LEU A 121 10.47 15.43 -6.05
N GLU A 122 10.91 16.51 -6.70
CA GLU A 122 11.36 17.72 -5.99
C GLU A 122 10.30 18.23 -5.00
N ILE A 123 9.03 18.31 -5.44
CA ILE A 123 7.94 18.75 -4.57
C ILE A 123 7.68 17.72 -3.43
N MET A 124 7.79 16.42 -3.70
CA MET A 124 7.67 15.40 -2.64
C MET A 124 8.77 15.57 -1.57
N TYR A 125 10.00 15.87 -1.99
CA TYR A 125 11.10 16.15 -1.06
C TYR A 125 10.92 17.47 -0.30
N GLU A 126 10.37 18.51 -0.92
CA GLU A 126 9.97 19.74 -0.22
C GLU A 126 8.90 19.47 0.85
N ILE A 127 7.92 18.62 0.54
CA ILE A 127 6.90 18.19 1.51
C ILE A 127 7.53 17.44 2.68
N LYS A 128 8.47 16.51 2.42
CA LYS A 128 9.22 15.81 3.46
C LYS A 128 10.01 16.79 4.32
N ALA A 129 10.71 17.72 3.70
CA ALA A 129 11.48 18.76 4.42
C ALA A 129 10.60 19.66 5.29
N SER A 130 9.34 19.90 4.89
CA SER A 130 8.37 20.68 5.68
C SER A 130 7.72 19.89 6.82
N GLN A 131 8.04 18.60 6.98
CA GLN A 131 7.48 17.67 7.96
C GLN A 131 5.97 17.41 7.83
N LYS A 132 5.34 17.77 6.71
CA LYS A 132 3.96 17.37 6.40
C LYS A 132 3.84 15.89 6.02
N ALA A 133 4.95 15.26 5.62
CA ALA A 133 5.13 13.83 5.48
C ALA A 133 6.47 13.43 6.09
N THR A 134 6.50 12.40 6.93
CA THR A 134 7.75 11.89 7.51
C THR A 134 8.59 11.19 6.47
N GLU A 135 7.96 10.35 5.67
CA GLU A 135 8.57 9.62 4.56
C GLU A 135 7.81 9.83 3.26
N ILE A 136 8.52 9.67 2.15
CA ILE A 136 7.95 9.72 0.81
C ILE A 136 8.27 8.44 0.05
N GLY A 137 7.38 8.03 -0.82
CA GLY A 137 7.55 6.86 -1.65
C GLY A 137 6.68 6.92 -2.91
N VAL A 138 6.60 5.79 -3.58
CA VAL A 138 5.85 5.67 -4.83
C VAL A 138 4.93 4.46 -4.80
N ALA A 139 3.97 4.40 -5.71
CA ALA A 139 3.14 3.22 -5.94
C ALA A 139 3.04 2.92 -7.44
N ASN A 140 3.04 1.64 -7.78
CA ASN A 140 2.91 1.15 -9.16
C ASN A 140 4.10 1.52 -10.08
N PHE A 141 5.28 1.75 -9.51
CA PHE A 141 6.50 1.96 -10.27
C PHE A 141 7.13 0.61 -10.64
N ASN A 142 7.55 0.47 -11.91
CA ASN A 142 8.34 -0.66 -12.36
C ASN A 142 9.84 -0.42 -12.11
N SER A 143 10.70 -1.41 -12.39
CA SER A 143 12.14 -1.31 -12.20
C SER A 143 12.79 -0.14 -12.95
N ASN A 144 12.30 0.18 -14.15
CA ASN A 144 12.87 1.27 -14.96
C ASN A 144 12.58 2.62 -14.32
N LEU A 145 11.37 2.85 -13.83
CA LEU A 145 11.00 4.09 -13.13
C LEU A 145 11.74 4.27 -11.82
N LEU A 146 11.95 3.19 -11.05
CA LEU A 146 12.75 3.26 -9.83
C LEU A 146 14.21 3.64 -10.13
N ASN A 147 14.80 3.05 -11.17
CA ASN A 147 16.14 3.43 -11.62
C ASN A 147 16.19 4.87 -12.17
N GLU A 148 15.13 5.34 -12.83
CA GLU A 148 15.03 6.73 -13.27
C GLU A 148 15.02 7.71 -12.08
N CYS A 149 14.29 7.40 -11.00
CA CYS A 149 14.36 8.21 -9.77
C CYS A 149 15.79 8.33 -9.25
N VAL A 150 16.54 7.23 -9.19
CA VAL A 150 17.96 7.21 -8.77
C VAL A 150 18.83 8.05 -9.72
N ASN A 151 18.66 7.91 -11.03
CA ASN A 151 19.41 8.68 -12.03
C ASN A 151 19.12 10.19 -11.94
N LEU A 152 17.94 10.57 -11.48
CA LEU A 152 17.57 11.96 -11.20
C LEU A 152 18.10 12.47 -9.84
N GLY A 153 18.74 11.61 -9.05
CA GLY A 153 19.32 11.97 -7.74
C GLY A 153 18.42 11.70 -6.53
N PHE A 154 17.28 11.04 -6.72
CA PHE A 154 16.32 10.71 -5.65
C PHE A 154 16.55 9.27 -5.17
N ASN A 155 17.43 9.09 -4.17
CA ASN A 155 17.98 7.78 -3.77
C ASN A 155 17.40 7.23 -2.47
N ASP A 156 16.49 7.97 -1.79
CA ASP A 156 15.97 7.63 -0.47
C ASP A 156 14.43 7.52 -0.46
N LEU A 157 13.85 7.03 -1.56
CA LEU A 157 12.45 6.65 -1.59
C LEU A 157 12.21 5.54 -0.57
N PHE A 158 11.26 5.76 0.35
CA PHE A 158 11.02 4.86 1.46
C PHE A 158 10.45 3.51 1.03
N CYS A 159 9.47 3.52 0.13
CA CYS A 159 8.81 2.30 -0.34
C CYS A 159 8.26 2.43 -1.76
N ASN A 160 7.94 1.28 -2.35
CA ASN A 160 7.10 1.17 -3.54
C ASN A 160 5.92 0.24 -3.26
N GLN A 161 4.70 0.77 -3.34
CA GLN A 161 3.48 0.02 -3.10
C GLN A 161 2.96 -0.58 -4.41
N VAL A 162 2.92 -1.91 -4.51
CA VAL A 162 2.60 -2.64 -5.73
C VAL A 162 1.64 -3.80 -5.49
N GLU A 163 0.99 -4.28 -6.54
CA GLU A 163 0.27 -5.55 -6.48
C GLU A 163 1.25 -6.69 -6.23
N TYR A 164 1.11 -7.37 -5.09
CA TYR A 164 1.98 -8.47 -4.73
C TYR A 164 1.23 -9.53 -3.92
N HIS A 165 1.24 -10.76 -4.41
CA HIS A 165 0.54 -11.90 -3.80
C HIS A 165 1.08 -13.21 -4.39
N PRO A 166 0.72 -14.40 -3.88
CA PRO A 166 1.24 -15.70 -4.34
C PRO A 166 1.18 -15.96 -5.84
N PHE A 167 0.21 -15.37 -6.54
CA PHE A 167 0.01 -15.58 -7.98
C PHE A 167 0.68 -14.53 -8.87
N LEU A 168 1.33 -13.53 -8.26
CA LEU A 168 2.08 -12.46 -8.91
C LEU A 168 3.32 -12.13 -8.07
N SER A 169 4.43 -12.84 -8.32
CA SER A 169 5.62 -12.80 -7.45
C SER A 169 6.48 -11.54 -7.63
N GLN A 170 6.34 -10.80 -8.74
CA GLN A 170 7.08 -9.55 -9.00
C GLN A 170 8.61 -9.66 -8.79
N SER A 171 9.22 -10.84 -8.97
CA SER A 171 10.58 -11.14 -8.54
C SER A 171 11.62 -10.13 -9.05
N LYS A 172 11.57 -9.75 -10.32
CA LYS A 172 12.47 -8.75 -10.92
C LYS A 172 12.35 -7.39 -10.24
N LEU A 173 11.12 -6.96 -9.97
CA LEU A 173 10.86 -5.68 -9.30
C LEU A 173 11.33 -5.73 -7.84
N LEU A 174 11.06 -6.83 -7.12
CA LEU A 174 11.51 -7.00 -5.73
C LEU A 174 13.04 -7.01 -5.63
N ASP A 175 13.74 -7.64 -6.57
CA ASP A 175 15.21 -7.60 -6.63
C ASP A 175 15.71 -6.16 -6.85
N THR A 176 15.07 -5.41 -7.73
CA THR A 176 15.39 -3.99 -7.95
C THR A 176 15.17 -3.18 -6.67
N MET A 177 14.04 -3.34 -6.02
CA MET A 177 13.71 -2.64 -4.77
C MET A 177 14.70 -2.98 -3.66
N LYS A 178 15.06 -4.25 -3.52
CA LYS A 178 16.08 -4.70 -2.56
C LYS A 178 17.44 -4.04 -2.81
N ASN A 179 17.87 -3.96 -4.07
CA ASN A 179 19.15 -3.34 -4.43
C ASN A 179 19.16 -1.82 -4.19
N LEU A 180 18.00 -1.18 -4.20
CA LEU A 180 17.81 0.24 -3.97
C LEU A 180 17.41 0.60 -2.52
N ASP A 181 17.36 -0.40 -1.62
CA ASP A 181 16.89 -0.25 -0.23
C ASP A 181 15.47 0.34 -0.12
N ILE A 182 14.58 -0.05 -1.04
CA ILE A 182 13.17 0.37 -1.11
C ILE A 182 12.28 -0.74 -0.55
N ILE A 183 11.42 -0.40 0.43
CA ILE A 183 10.52 -1.37 1.09
C ILE A 183 9.37 -1.74 0.14
N PRO A 184 9.11 -3.05 -0.10
CA PRO A 184 7.92 -3.50 -0.81
C PRO A 184 6.68 -3.37 0.07
N VAL A 185 5.61 -2.72 -0.45
CA VAL A 185 4.29 -2.70 0.19
C VAL A 185 3.29 -3.39 -0.74
N ALA A 186 2.70 -4.48 -0.27
CA ALA A 186 1.82 -5.35 -1.05
C ALA A 186 0.35 -4.93 -0.94
N TYR A 187 -0.23 -4.39 -2.00
CA TYR A 187 -1.69 -4.29 -2.10
C TYR A 187 -2.28 -5.54 -2.77
N CYS A 188 -3.57 -5.81 -2.57
CA CYS A 188 -4.25 -7.05 -2.96
C CYS A 188 -3.53 -8.34 -2.45
N PRO A 189 -2.97 -8.36 -1.23
CA PRO A 189 -2.05 -9.42 -0.78
C PRO A 189 -2.68 -10.82 -0.73
N ILE A 190 -4.00 -10.91 -0.67
CA ILE A 190 -4.77 -12.17 -0.68
C ILE A 190 -5.50 -12.42 -2.01
N CYS A 191 -5.09 -11.73 -3.09
CA CYS A 191 -5.67 -11.89 -4.42
C CYS A 191 -7.21 -11.83 -4.42
N ARG A 192 -7.81 -10.85 -3.71
CA ARG A 192 -9.26 -10.69 -3.50
C ARG A 192 -9.96 -11.97 -2.99
N GLY A 193 -9.23 -12.85 -2.32
CA GLY A 193 -9.72 -14.11 -1.76
C GLY A 193 -9.45 -15.35 -2.63
N ASP A 194 -8.87 -15.22 -3.81
CA ASP A 194 -8.55 -16.36 -4.68
C ASP A 194 -7.53 -17.31 -4.06
N VAL A 195 -6.70 -16.84 -3.12
CA VAL A 195 -5.80 -17.71 -2.33
C VAL A 195 -6.53 -18.86 -1.62
N ALA A 196 -7.81 -18.68 -1.28
CA ALA A 196 -8.63 -19.72 -0.65
C ALA A 196 -9.13 -20.81 -1.61
N LYS A 197 -8.82 -20.71 -2.89
CA LYS A 197 -9.21 -21.67 -3.93
C LYS A 197 -8.02 -22.49 -4.44
N ASP A 198 -6.82 -22.22 -3.95
CA ASP A 198 -5.60 -22.87 -4.40
C ASP A 198 -5.24 -24.03 -3.48
N ASP A 199 -5.05 -25.22 -4.04
CA ASP A 199 -4.82 -26.45 -3.28
C ASP A 199 -3.53 -26.40 -2.44
N VAL A 200 -2.47 -25.75 -2.92
CA VAL A 200 -1.23 -25.59 -2.15
C VAL A 200 -1.48 -24.72 -0.91
N ILE A 201 -2.16 -23.59 -1.10
CA ILE A 201 -2.49 -22.68 0.02
C ILE A 201 -3.43 -23.37 1.01
N ILE A 202 -4.42 -24.15 0.54
CA ILE A 202 -5.35 -24.93 1.39
C ILE A 202 -4.58 -25.96 2.20
N ASN A 203 -3.71 -26.77 1.59
CA ASN A 203 -2.89 -27.76 2.29
C ASN A 203 -1.98 -27.13 3.36
N LEU A 204 -1.38 -25.98 3.04
CA LEU A 204 -0.58 -25.23 4.03
C LEU A 204 -1.45 -24.65 5.15
N SER A 205 -2.66 -24.20 4.85
CA SER A 205 -3.59 -23.71 5.88
C SER A 205 -3.96 -24.81 6.88
N GLU A 206 -4.15 -26.04 6.42
CA GLU A 206 -4.37 -27.21 7.27
C GLU A 206 -3.11 -27.55 8.09
N LYS A 207 -1.92 -27.60 7.46
CA LYS A 207 -0.64 -27.87 8.12
C LYS A 207 -0.39 -26.93 9.30
N TYR A 208 -0.64 -25.63 9.11
CA TYR A 208 -0.38 -24.61 10.14
C TYR A 208 -1.59 -24.29 11.02
N SER A 209 -2.76 -24.90 10.78
CA SER A 209 -4.02 -24.57 11.44
C SER A 209 -4.36 -23.06 11.32
N LYS A 210 -4.17 -22.51 10.14
CA LYS A 210 -4.39 -21.09 9.78
C LYS A 210 -5.33 -20.97 8.59
N THR A 211 -5.91 -19.79 8.39
CA THR A 211 -6.72 -19.55 7.18
C THR A 211 -5.81 -19.33 5.95
N PRO A 212 -6.29 -19.60 4.72
CA PRO A 212 -5.55 -19.29 3.49
C PRO A 212 -5.07 -17.85 3.40
N ALA A 213 -5.85 -16.90 3.92
CA ALA A 213 -5.47 -15.49 3.99
C ALA A 213 -4.25 -15.29 4.91
N GLN A 214 -4.23 -15.93 6.09
CA GLN A 214 -3.09 -15.85 7.01
C GLN A 214 -1.83 -16.46 6.39
N ILE A 215 -1.93 -17.57 5.64
CA ILE A 215 -0.79 -18.15 4.92
C ILE A 215 -0.22 -17.16 3.91
N ALA A 216 -1.06 -16.56 3.08
CA ALA A 216 -0.63 -15.58 2.08
C ALA A 216 -0.02 -14.32 2.71
N LEU A 217 -0.62 -13.78 3.76
CA LEU A 217 -0.10 -12.63 4.48
C LEU A 217 1.24 -12.94 5.17
N ARG A 218 1.36 -14.12 5.80
CA ARG A 218 2.60 -14.55 6.43
C ARG A 218 3.72 -14.72 5.42
N TRP A 219 3.43 -15.32 4.26
CA TRP A 219 4.38 -15.45 3.16
C TRP A 219 4.94 -14.08 2.70
N ILE A 220 4.10 -13.05 2.63
CA ILE A 220 4.53 -11.69 2.27
C ILE A 220 5.44 -11.11 3.36
N VAL A 221 5.00 -11.11 4.62
CA VAL A 221 5.75 -10.43 5.69
C VAL A 221 7.07 -11.15 6.02
N GLN A 222 7.17 -12.47 5.79
CA GLN A 222 8.44 -13.19 5.95
C GLN A 222 9.50 -12.81 4.91
N GLN A 223 9.14 -12.10 3.87
CA GLN A 223 10.05 -11.58 2.84
C GLN A 223 10.44 -10.12 3.10
N ASN A 224 10.21 -9.62 4.32
CA ASN A 224 10.42 -8.21 4.68
C ASN A 224 9.58 -7.23 3.83
N ALA A 225 8.43 -7.69 3.34
CA ALA A 225 7.44 -6.84 2.68
C ALA A 225 6.30 -6.50 3.65
N VAL A 226 5.66 -5.37 3.43
CA VAL A 226 4.48 -4.93 4.18
C VAL A 226 3.22 -5.41 3.46
N ALA A 227 2.24 -5.94 4.17
CA ALA A 227 0.95 -6.34 3.59
C ALA A 227 -0.17 -5.41 4.06
N ILE A 228 -1.01 -4.94 3.11
CA ILE A 228 -2.15 -4.06 3.40
C ILE A 228 -3.48 -4.66 2.91
N PRO A 229 -3.93 -5.78 3.52
CA PRO A 229 -5.23 -6.36 3.18
C PRO A 229 -6.37 -5.41 3.51
N LYS A 230 -7.43 -5.44 2.71
CA LYS A 230 -8.69 -4.74 2.96
C LYS A 230 -9.78 -5.73 3.37
N THR A 231 -10.51 -5.42 4.41
CA THR A 231 -11.75 -6.13 4.76
C THR A 231 -12.68 -5.21 5.54
N ALA A 232 -13.99 -5.39 5.36
CA ALA A 232 -15.02 -4.75 6.18
C ALA A 232 -15.55 -5.67 7.31
N ASN A 233 -15.01 -6.89 7.41
CA ASN A 233 -15.45 -7.93 8.32
C ASN A 233 -14.53 -8.01 9.54
N LEU A 234 -15.08 -7.79 10.74
CA LEU A 234 -14.34 -7.80 12.01
C LEU A 234 -13.64 -9.15 12.29
N VAL A 235 -14.27 -10.27 11.93
CA VAL A 235 -13.65 -11.60 12.12
C VAL A 235 -12.38 -11.70 11.26
N ARG A 236 -12.45 -11.27 10.00
CA ARG A 236 -11.29 -11.28 9.11
C ARG A 236 -10.22 -10.26 9.52
N LEU A 237 -10.60 -9.11 10.09
CA LEU A 237 -9.62 -8.17 10.68
C LEU A 237 -8.80 -8.88 11.76
N LYS A 238 -9.47 -9.57 12.68
CA LYS A 238 -8.83 -10.32 13.76
C LYS A 238 -8.00 -11.50 13.23
N GLU A 239 -8.48 -12.23 12.23
CA GLU A 239 -7.73 -13.31 11.58
C GLU A 239 -6.47 -12.77 10.91
N ASN A 240 -6.58 -11.71 10.11
CA ASN A 240 -5.45 -11.10 9.39
C ASN A 240 -4.37 -10.57 10.35
N SER A 241 -4.72 -10.09 11.56
CA SER A 241 -3.74 -9.63 12.54
C SER A 241 -2.97 -10.77 13.23
N ASN A 242 -3.50 -12.00 13.20
CA ASN A 242 -2.90 -13.14 13.86
C ASN A 242 -1.99 -13.95 12.93
N ILE A 243 -0.93 -13.31 12.42
CA ILE A 243 0.03 -13.91 11.47
C ILE A 243 1.46 -14.00 12.02
N TYR A 244 1.69 -13.61 13.27
CA TYR A 244 3.03 -13.55 13.88
C TYR A 244 3.34 -14.74 14.80
N ASP A 245 2.38 -15.60 15.07
CA ASP A 245 2.49 -16.74 15.97
C ASP A 245 2.94 -18.04 15.28
N PHE A 246 3.25 -17.98 13.98
CA PHE A 246 3.79 -19.10 13.19
C PHE A 246 4.77 -18.62 12.12
N ASN A 247 5.57 -19.55 11.59
CA ASN A 247 6.47 -19.29 10.46
C ASN A 247 6.28 -20.40 9.42
N LEU A 248 6.26 -20.00 8.16
CA LEU A 248 6.39 -20.92 7.03
C LEU A 248 7.85 -21.37 6.94
N ASP A 249 8.08 -22.66 6.77
CA ASP A 249 9.43 -23.16 6.52
C ASP A 249 9.88 -22.85 5.07
N GLU A 250 11.17 -23.05 4.78
CA GLU A 250 11.75 -22.72 3.48
C GLU A 250 11.10 -23.50 2.32
N SER A 251 10.73 -24.76 2.57
CA SER A 251 10.03 -25.59 1.58
C SER A 251 8.65 -25.02 1.25
N ASP A 252 7.91 -24.61 2.27
CA ASP A 252 6.56 -24.05 2.10
C ASP A 252 6.61 -22.67 1.44
N MET A 253 7.59 -21.83 1.81
CA MET A 253 7.84 -20.56 1.11
C MET A 253 8.09 -20.82 -0.39
N GLY A 254 8.89 -21.84 -0.71
CA GLY A 254 9.17 -22.23 -2.10
C GLY A 254 7.95 -22.76 -2.85
N GLN A 255 7.07 -23.54 -2.18
CA GLN A 255 5.82 -24.01 -2.79
C GLN A 255 4.91 -22.82 -3.16
N ILE A 256 4.80 -21.81 -2.31
CA ILE A 256 3.99 -20.62 -2.60
C ILE A 256 4.61 -19.80 -3.74
N PHE A 257 5.94 -19.65 -3.78
CA PHE A 257 6.63 -19.04 -4.92
C PHE A 257 6.33 -19.76 -6.25
N GLY A 258 6.18 -21.07 -6.21
CA GLY A 258 5.82 -21.89 -7.37
C GLY A 258 4.41 -21.62 -7.93
N LEU A 259 3.55 -20.90 -7.20
CA LEU A 259 2.20 -20.55 -7.66
C LEU A 259 2.14 -19.37 -8.62
N GLN A 260 3.28 -18.74 -8.88
CA GLN A 260 3.42 -17.64 -9.83
C GLN A 260 2.81 -17.98 -11.20
N ARG A 261 1.86 -17.17 -11.66
CA ARG A 261 1.17 -17.34 -12.96
C ARG A 261 0.82 -16.01 -13.63
N ASN A 262 1.50 -14.93 -13.24
CA ASN A 262 1.27 -13.57 -13.75
C ASN A 262 -0.20 -13.11 -13.64
N GLN A 263 -0.90 -13.55 -12.61
CA GLN A 263 -2.30 -13.18 -12.37
C GLN A 263 -2.36 -11.77 -11.81
N ARG A 264 -2.56 -10.79 -12.67
CA ARG A 264 -2.72 -9.39 -12.26
C ARG A 264 -4.21 -9.03 -12.14
N LEU A 265 -4.59 -8.47 -10.99
CA LEU A 265 -5.96 -8.07 -10.68
C LEU A 265 -6.25 -6.61 -11.00
N VAL A 266 -5.22 -5.77 -10.88
CA VAL A 266 -5.31 -4.34 -11.19
C VAL A 266 -4.60 -4.13 -12.53
N PRO A 267 -5.37 -3.98 -13.64
CA PRO A 267 -4.78 -3.80 -14.96
C PRO A 267 -3.97 -2.52 -14.99
N ASN A 268 -2.95 -2.50 -15.82
CA ASN A 268 -2.29 -1.25 -16.17
C ASN A 268 -3.35 -0.30 -16.77
N LEU A 269 -3.30 0.97 -16.42
CA LEU A 269 -4.19 1.94 -17.04
C LEU A 269 -3.85 2.01 -18.52
N GLU A 270 -4.85 1.91 -19.39
CA GLU A 270 -4.70 1.83 -20.86
C GLU A 270 -3.74 2.87 -21.44
N SER A 271 -3.64 4.04 -20.80
CA SER A 271 -2.72 5.10 -21.19
C SER A 271 -1.26 4.87 -20.75
N ASN A 272 -0.97 3.89 -19.91
CA ASN A 272 0.37 3.63 -19.37
C ASN A 272 1.03 2.38 -19.95
N GLU A 273 0.30 1.46 -20.57
CA GLU A 273 0.87 0.21 -21.11
C GLU A 273 1.99 0.45 -22.14
N SER A 274 1.92 1.55 -22.88
CA SER A 274 2.95 1.92 -23.85
C SER A 274 4.13 2.69 -23.26
N LEU A 275 3.92 3.40 -22.12
CA LEU A 275 4.92 4.26 -21.51
C LEU A 275 5.68 3.57 -20.37
N TYR A 276 4.96 2.78 -19.57
CA TYR A 276 5.51 2.12 -18.37
C TYR A 276 4.99 0.68 -18.27
N PRO A 277 5.48 -0.24 -19.14
CA PRO A 277 5.06 -1.63 -19.07
C PRO A 277 5.47 -2.23 -17.72
N TRP A 278 4.65 -3.15 -17.22
CA TRP A 278 5.02 -3.93 -16.05
C TRP A 278 6.30 -4.73 -16.27
N ASP A 279 7.04 -5.03 -15.19
CA ASP A 279 8.25 -5.87 -15.23
C ASP A 279 7.99 -7.31 -15.68
#